data_9b3ffd257b4a7f5b4874bb1f3177f8ee
#
_entry.id   9b3ffd257b4a7f5b4874bb1f3177f8ee
#
_cell.length_a   1.000
_cell.length_b   1.000
_cell.length_c   1.000
_cell.angle_alpha   90.00
_cell.angle_beta   90.00
_cell.angle_gamma   90.00
#
_symmetry.space_group_name_H-M   'P 1'
#
loop_
_entity.id
_entity.type
_entity.pdbx_description
1 polymer ?
#
loop_
_entity_poly.entity_id
_entity_poly.type
_entity_poly.pdbx_seq_one_letter_code
_entity_poly.pdbx_strand_id
1 'polypeptide(L)'
;MKLNYPEFELIVVNDGSKDKTHDKMIEAFKLYPIESAYMRPLETAKVRNVYYNVEYPNLIYVDKENGGKSDALNAGINASSYPLFACLDADSRLERDSLLRLGNEFIKDTTTVVAGGLVRIANGGVIKDGIFESYNLPEKAIERFQTVEYFRSFLAGRTSWGVTNSMLIVSGAFGVFKKQVVIDVGGYKTDTIGEDMEIVVRIHEYMLRNKIKYKVKFVEQAICWTQGPMSLNDVRTQRRRWQVGLMDTLLHYKKLIFNPKYKWIGMIAVPYNWLFELLGAVVEVFGYFIIPFSLIMGELNIFFFVMYFLMASMLGIMISFGGLILEQYTKRGVMSAKQCVQLALYGILENFGYRQAITIFRVEGMIKYKKLKNRWGSIKRKTVGD
;
A
#
# COMPACT_ATOMS: atom_id res chain seq x y z
N MET A 1 -15.59 14.37 5.46
CA MET A 1 -15.97 15.30 4.38
C MET A 1 -15.34 16.71 4.52
N LYS A 2 -14.18 16.82 5.18
CA LYS A 2 -13.47 18.12 5.36
C LYS A 2 -12.25 18.23 4.41
N LEU A 3 -12.28 17.56 3.24
CA LEU A 3 -11.22 17.64 2.24
C LEU A 3 -11.26 18.99 1.51
N ASN A 4 -10.10 19.55 1.24
CA ASN A 4 -9.94 20.72 0.40
C ASN A 4 -9.85 20.28 -1.06
N TYR A 5 -11.02 19.95 -1.65
CA TYR A 5 -11.15 19.56 -3.03
C TYR A 5 -12.46 20.12 -3.60
N PRO A 6 -12.45 20.75 -4.78
CA PRO A 6 -13.61 21.53 -5.25
C PRO A 6 -14.86 20.67 -5.43
N GLU A 7 -14.72 19.54 -6.11
CA GLU A 7 -15.84 18.65 -6.44
C GLU A 7 -15.42 17.20 -6.27
N PHE A 8 -16.09 16.47 -5.38
CA PHE A 8 -15.89 15.04 -5.17
C PHE A 8 -17.16 14.35 -4.71
N GLU A 9 -17.24 13.09 -4.97
CA GLU A 9 -18.22 12.17 -4.40
C GLU A 9 -17.52 11.15 -3.49
N LEU A 10 -18.18 10.73 -2.44
CA LEU A 10 -17.73 9.69 -1.54
C LEU A 10 -18.62 8.47 -1.73
N ILE A 11 -18.05 7.40 -2.27
CA ILE A 11 -18.76 6.15 -2.48
C ILE A 11 -18.33 5.18 -1.40
N VAL A 12 -19.24 4.84 -0.51
CA VAL A 12 -19.03 3.85 0.55
C VAL A 12 -19.67 2.54 0.11
N VAL A 13 -18.87 1.49 -0.02
CA VAL A 13 -19.35 0.17 -0.44
C VAL A 13 -19.36 -0.76 0.75
N ASN A 14 -20.54 -1.25 1.11
CA ASN A 14 -20.74 -2.32 2.07
C ASN A 14 -20.67 -3.68 1.35
N ASP A 15 -19.57 -4.38 1.54
CA ASP A 15 -19.33 -5.69 0.92
C ASP A 15 -19.89 -6.85 1.77
N GLY A 16 -21.17 -6.75 2.10
CA GLY A 16 -21.90 -7.79 2.83
C GLY A 16 -21.45 -7.93 4.28
N SER A 17 -21.27 -6.81 5.00
CA SER A 17 -20.99 -6.81 6.44
C SER A 17 -22.05 -7.56 7.21
N LYS A 18 -21.63 -8.35 8.23
CA LYS A 18 -22.51 -9.17 9.08
C LYS A 18 -22.81 -8.52 10.43
N ASP A 19 -22.21 -7.37 10.69
CA ASP A 19 -22.42 -6.57 11.90
C ASP A 19 -23.40 -5.41 11.64
N LYS A 20 -23.51 -4.49 12.59
CA LYS A 20 -24.39 -3.32 12.48
C LYS A 20 -23.87 -2.19 11.57
N THR A 21 -22.89 -2.46 10.70
CA THR A 21 -22.33 -1.42 9.81
C THR A 21 -23.39 -0.82 8.89
N HIS A 22 -24.24 -1.67 8.28
CA HIS A 22 -25.32 -1.23 7.41
C HIS A 22 -26.32 -0.32 8.16
N ASP A 23 -26.83 -0.78 9.30
CA ASP A 23 -27.81 -0.03 10.09
C ASP A 23 -27.25 1.31 10.56
N LYS A 24 -26.01 1.32 11.03
CA LYS A 24 -25.33 2.56 11.45
C LYS A 24 -25.17 3.55 10.32
N MET A 25 -24.86 3.10 9.10
CA MET A 25 -24.77 3.99 7.93
C MET A 25 -26.11 4.61 7.59
N ILE A 26 -27.17 3.81 7.56
CA ILE A 26 -28.54 4.28 7.28
C ILE A 26 -28.98 5.30 8.33
N GLU A 27 -28.78 4.99 9.62
CA GLU A 27 -29.18 5.86 10.73
C GLU A 27 -28.37 7.17 10.76
N ALA A 28 -27.05 7.09 10.67
CA ALA A 28 -26.16 8.25 10.80
C ALA A 28 -26.32 9.29 9.69
N PHE A 29 -26.64 8.84 8.47
CA PHE A 29 -26.78 9.71 7.29
C PHE A 29 -28.22 9.77 6.77
N LYS A 30 -29.18 9.17 7.48
CA LYS A 30 -30.62 9.13 7.09
C LYS A 30 -30.80 8.72 5.63
N LEU A 31 -30.11 7.67 5.21
CA LEU A 31 -30.05 7.23 3.83
C LEU A 31 -31.35 6.51 3.45
N TYR A 32 -31.83 6.72 2.22
CA TYR A 32 -32.95 6.00 1.65
C TYR A 32 -32.56 5.35 0.32
N PRO A 33 -33.16 4.18 -0.02
CA PRO A 33 -32.83 3.49 -1.26
C PRO A 33 -33.34 4.28 -2.45
N ILE A 34 -32.54 4.28 -3.53
CA ILE A 34 -32.88 4.89 -4.80
C ILE A 34 -32.79 3.86 -5.93
N GLU A 35 -33.69 3.98 -6.90
CA GLU A 35 -33.53 3.30 -8.18
C GLU A 35 -32.46 4.03 -8.98
N SER A 36 -31.24 3.48 -8.97
CA SER A 36 -30.12 4.07 -9.69
C SER A 36 -29.79 3.22 -10.91
N ALA A 37 -30.00 3.79 -12.08
CA ALA A 37 -29.50 3.26 -13.35
C ALA A 37 -28.11 3.84 -13.60
N TYR A 38 -27.06 3.07 -13.36
CA TYR A 38 -25.70 3.43 -13.73
C TYR A 38 -25.06 2.33 -14.57
N MET A 39 -24.13 2.72 -15.42
CA MET A 39 -23.39 1.77 -16.25
C MET A 39 -22.55 0.85 -15.35
N ARG A 40 -22.58 -0.44 -15.65
CA ARG A 40 -21.80 -1.46 -14.91
C ARG A 40 -20.77 -2.12 -15.81
N PRO A 41 -19.73 -1.38 -16.26
CA PRO A 41 -18.71 -1.94 -17.15
C PRO A 41 -17.85 -3.01 -16.51
N LEU A 42 -17.82 -3.07 -15.16
CA LEU A 42 -17.06 -4.06 -14.42
C LEU A 42 -18.01 -5.07 -13.76
N GLU A 43 -17.68 -6.35 -13.86
CA GLU A 43 -18.42 -7.41 -13.17
C GLU A 43 -18.21 -7.32 -11.66
N THR A 44 -19.30 -7.52 -10.91
CA THR A 44 -19.30 -7.52 -9.45
C THR A 44 -20.32 -8.50 -8.91
N ALA A 45 -20.19 -8.93 -7.67
CA ALA A 45 -21.26 -9.59 -6.96
C ALA A 45 -22.49 -8.68 -6.90
N LYS A 46 -23.66 -9.28 -6.69
CA LYS A 46 -24.95 -8.61 -6.77
C LYS A 46 -25.04 -7.40 -5.84
N VAL A 47 -25.28 -6.23 -6.42
CA VAL A 47 -25.66 -5.02 -5.68
C VAL A 47 -27.12 -5.16 -5.26
N ARG A 48 -27.39 -5.05 -3.96
CA ARG A 48 -28.74 -5.15 -3.39
C ARG A 48 -29.48 -3.84 -3.57
N ASN A 49 -28.87 -2.76 -3.06
CA ASN A 49 -29.43 -1.42 -3.13
C ASN A 49 -28.32 -0.35 -3.23
N VAL A 50 -28.68 0.80 -3.77
CA VAL A 50 -27.90 2.03 -3.71
C VAL A 50 -28.72 3.02 -2.87
N TYR A 51 -28.07 3.72 -1.97
CA TYR A 51 -28.70 4.65 -1.03
C TYR A 51 -28.12 6.04 -1.19
N TYR A 52 -28.96 7.03 -0.95
CA TYR A 52 -28.63 8.44 -1.09
C TYR A 52 -29.40 9.29 -0.09
N ASN A 53 -28.96 10.51 0.18
CA ASN A 53 -29.71 11.52 0.90
C ASN A 53 -29.33 12.93 0.37
N VAL A 54 -30.30 13.76 0.09
CA VAL A 54 -30.12 15.13 -0.39
C VAL A 54 -29.38 16.03 0.61
N GLU A 55 -29.44 15.73 1.92
CA GLU A 55 -28.68 16.45 2.94
C GLU A 55 -27.16 16.15 2.83
N TYR A 56 -26.78 15.05 2.18
CA TYR A 56 -25.39 14.63 1.95
C TYR A 56 -25.16 14.34 0.47
N PRO A 57 -25.26 15.35 -0.43
CA PRO A 57 -25.29 15.13 -1.88
C PRO A 57 -24.05 14.47 -2.46
N ASN A 58 -22.94 14.52 -1.75
CA ASN A 58 -21.69 13.91 -2.15
C ASN A 58 -21.51 12.47 -1.63
N LEU A 59 -22.48 11.91 -0.89
CA LEU A 59 -22.41 10.57 -0.33
C LEU A 59 -23.31 9.61 -1.09
N ILE A 60 -22.70 8.56 -1.65
CA ILE A 60 -23.40 7.41 -2.25
C ILE A 60 -23.02 6.19 -1.42
N TYR A 61 -24.01 5.43 -0.97
CA TYR A 61 -23.81 4.19 -0.24
C TYR A 61 -24.31 3.01 -1.06
N VAL A 62 -23.44 2.05 -1.31
CA VAL A 62 -23.74 0.84 -2.11
C VAL A 62 -23.72 -0.36 -1.19
N ASP A 63 -24.86 -1.05 -1.04
CA ASP A 63 -24.96 -2.32 -0.34
C ASP A 63 -24.97 -3.49 -1.32
N LYS A 64 -24.05 -4.44 -1.14
CA LYS A 64 -23.88 -5.58 -2.06
C LYS A 64 -23.61 -6.89 -1.30
N GLU A 65 -23.72 -7.99 -2.01
CA GLU A 65 -23.28 -9.29 -1.53
C GLU A 65 -21.74 -9.31 -1.46
N ASN A 66 -21.20 -10.09 -0.49
CA ASN A 66 -19.76 -10.16 -0.28
C ASN A 66 -19.05 -10.76 -1.51
N GLY A 67 -18.12 -10.01 -2.07
CA GLY A 67 -17.26 -10.40 -3.18
C GLY A 67 -15.77 -10.14 -2.88
N GLY A 68 -15.47 -9.56 -1.72
CA GLY A 68 -14.11 -9.17 -1.31
C GLY A 68 -13.72 -7.77 -1.77
N LYS A 69 -12.54 -7.30 -1.31
CA LYS A 69 -12.08 -5.91 -1.50
C LYS A 69 -12.05 -5.49 -2.97
N SER A 70 -11.49 -6.29 -3.85
CA SER A 70 -11.38 -5.99 -5.30
C SER A 70 -12.76 -5.82 -5.94
N ASP A 71 -13.70 -6.68 -5.60
CA ASP A 71 -15.07 -6.62 -6.07
C ASP A 71 -15.81 -5.38 -5.53
N ALA A 72 -15.60 -5.03 -4.26
CA ALA A 72 -16.13 -3.80 -3.68
C ALA A 72 -15.55 -2.54 -4.36
N LEU A 73 -14.25 -2.53 -4.71
CA LEU A 73 -13.64 -1.46 -5.48
C LEU A 73 -14.27 -1.34 -6.88
N ASN A 74 -14.48 -2.45 -7.57
CA ASN A 74 -15.15 -2.46 -8.87
C ASN A 74 -16.59 -1.92 -8.77
N ALA A 75 -17.33 -2.27 -7.73
CA ALA A 75 -18.66 -1.74 -7.49
C ALA A 75 -18.63 -0.22 -7.25
N GLY A 76 -17.65 0.27 -6.50
CA GLY A 76 -17.44 1.71 -6.31
C GLY A 76 -17.08 2.43 -7.61
N ILE A 77 -16.23 1.85 -8.46
CA ILE A 77 -15.88 2.40 -9.78
C ILE A 77 -17.11 2.48 -10.69
N ASN A 78 -17.94 1.43 -10.70
CA ASN A 78 -19.19 1.43 -11.47
C ASN A 78 -20.13 2.55 -11.02
N ALA A 79 -20.26 2.75 -9.70
CA ALA A 79 -21.14 3.78 -9.14
C ALA A 79 -20.58 5.20 -9.24
N SER A 80 -19.28 5.37 -9.53
CA SER A 80 -18.65 6.69 -9.61
C SER A 80 -19.01 7.44 -10.88
N SER A 81 -19.15 8.78 -10.80
CA SER A 81 -19.48 9.67 -11.93
C SER A 81 -18.26 10.39 -12.50
N TYR A 82 -17.24 10.62 -11.68
CA TYR A 82 -16.07 11.41 -12.07
C TYR A 82 -15.02 10.62 -12.88
N PRO A 83 -14.22 11.29 -13.70
CA PRO A 83 -13.19 10.66 -14.54
C PRO A 83 -11.98 10.14 -13.78
N LEU A 84 -11.78 10.61 -12.55
CA LEU A 84 -10.77 10.14 -11.60
C LEU A 84 -11.45 9.52 -10.41
N PHE A 85 -10.87 8.46 -9.85
CA PHE A 85 -11.29 7.92 -8.57
C PHE A 85 -10.10 7.66 -7.66
N ALA A 86 -10.32 7.77 -6.35
CA ALA A 86 -9.37 7.44 -5.32
C ALA A 86 -9.81 6.19 -4.56
N CYS A 87 -8.91 5.22 -4.38
CA CYS A 87 -9.14 4.10 -3.48
C CYS A 87 -8.65 4.45 -2.08
N LEU A 88 -9.48 4.15 -1.07
CA LEU A 88 -9.17 4.34 0.34
C LEU A 88 -9.59 3.12 1.13
N ASP A 89 -8.75 2.69 2.07
CA ASP A 89 -9.17 1.74 3.09
C ASP A 89 -10.03 2.45 4.14
N ALA A 90 -11.04 1.78 4.69
CA ALA A 90 -12.01 2.37 5.62
C ALA A 90 -11.39 2.91 6.92
N ASP A 91 -10.18 2.46 7.27
CA ASP A 91 -9.40 2.91 8.42
C ASP A 91 -8.35 3.98 8.07
N SER A 92 -8.30 4.40 6.81
CA SER A 92 -7.38 5.42 6.33
C SER A 92 -7.95 6.82 6.46
N ARG A 93 -7.09 7.79 6.74
CA ARG A 93 -7.44 9.20 6.86
C ARG A 93 -6.52 10.05 6.01
N LEU A 94 -7.10 10.93 5.19
CA LEU A 94 -6.35 11.86 4.33
C LEU A 94 -6.07 13.19 5.05
N GLU A 95 -4.90 13.77 4.80
CA GLU A 95 -4.71 15.18 5.05
C GLU A 95 -5.58 16.00 4.08
N ARG A 96 -6.01 17.18 4.52
CA ARG A 96 -7.01 18.00 3.79
C ARG A 96 -6.68 18.23 2.32
N ASP A 97 -5.39 18.47 2.01
CA ASP A 97 -4.94 18.82 0.67
C ASP A 97 -4.43 17.61 -0.13
N SER A 98 -4.46 16.40 0.44
CA SER A 98 -3.84 15.23 -0.19
C SER A 98 -4.50 14.87 -1.51
N LEU A 99 -5.81 14.92 -1.58
CA LEU A 99 -6.54 14.64 -2.82
C LEU A 99 -6.27 15.71 -3.88
N LEU A 100 -6.24 16.99 -3.48
CA LEU A 100 -5.90 18.10 -4.36
C LEU A 100 -4.50 17.96 -4.97
N ARG A 101 -3.53 17.57 -4.16
CA ARG A 101 -2.14 17.35 -4.61
C ARG A 101 -2.04 16.23 -5.62
N LEU A 102 -2.75 15.11 -5.42
CA LEU A 102 -2.80 14.03 -6.41
C LEU A 102 -3.56 14.45 -7.68
N GLY A 103 -4.71 15.11 -7.55
CA GLY A 103 -5.50 15.58 -8.69
C GLY A 103 -4.72 16.54 -9.60
N ASN A 104 -3.92 17.43 -9.00
CA ASN A 104 -3.07 18.38 -9.75
C ASN A 104 -2.07 17.68 -10.68
N GLU A 105 -1.61 16.48 -10.38
CA GLU A 105 -0.69 15.75 -11.25
C GLU A 105 -1.32 15.32 -12.57
N PHE A 106 -2.64 15.08 -12.59
CA PHE A 106 -3.38 14.76 -13.81
C PHE A 106 -3.65 16.01 -14.66
N ILE A 107 -3.73 17.19 -14.03
CA ILE A 107 -3.85 18.48 -14.72
C ILE A 107 -2.53 18.90 -15.31
N LYS A 108 -1.43 18.82 -14.53
CA LYS A 108 -0.07 19.18 -14.99
C LYS A 108 0.43 18.31 -16.13
N ASP A 109 0.02 17.06 -16.16
CA ASP A 109 0.44 16.10 -17.18
C ASP A 109 -0.71 15.15 -17.53
N THR A 110 -1.33 15.40 -18.66
CA THR A 110 -2.49 14.64 -19.15
C THR A 110 -2.17 13.17 -19.43
N THR A 111 -0.88 12.82 -19.54
CA THR A 111 -0.42 11.42 -19.68
C THR A 111 -0.42 10.66 -18.35
N THR A 112 -0.60 11.34 -17.21
CA THR A 112 -0.70 10.67 -15.90
C THR A 112 -1.96 9.81 -15.86
N VAL A 113 -1.82 8.54 -15.57
CA VAL A 113 -2.93 7.57 -15.48
C VAL A 113 -3.12 7.05 -14.06
N VAL A 114 -2.05 7.06 -13.25
CA VAL A 114 -2.07 6.68 -11.83
C VAL A 114 -1.18 7.65 -11.06
N ALA A 115 -1.63 8.07 -9.88
CA ALA A 115 -0.83 8.84 -8.93
C ALA A 115 -1.01 8.26 -7.52
N GLY A 116 0.08 7.84 -6.89
CA GLY A 116 0.11 7.32 -5.52
C GLY A 116 0.60 8.37 -4.53
N GLY A 117 -0.01 8.40 -3.35
CA GLY A 117 0.43 9.24 -2.24
C GLY A 117 1.32 8.50 -1.24
N LEU A 118 1.85 9.28 -0.29
CA LEU A 118 2.64 8.79 0.83
C LEU A 118 1.73 8.23 1.91
N VAL A 119 1.98 6.99 2.32
CA VAL A 119 1.26 6.37 3.44
C VAL A 119 2.12 6.43 4.69
N ARG A 120 1.54 6.89 5.79
CA ARG A 120 2.15 7.01 7.12
C ARG A 120 1.38 6.24 8.17
N ILE A 121 2.08 5.83 9.21
CA ILE A 121 1.47 5.15 10.36
C ILE A 121 0.87 6.21 11.29
N ALA A 122 -0.42 6.07 11.57
CA ALA A 122 -1.19 6.98 12.44
C ALA A 122 -1.05 6.67 13.94
N ASN A 123 -0.48 5.52 14.30
CA ASN A 123 -0.33 5.09 15.68
C ASN A 123 0.45 6.14 16.48
N GLY A 124 -0.13 6.64 17.58
CA GLY A 124 0.45 7.74 18.38
C GLY A 124 0.13 9.15 17.86
N GLY A 125 -0.53 9.30 16.71
CA GLY A 125 -1.00 10.59 16.20
C GLY A 125 -2.31 11.02 16.85
N VAL A 126 -2.44 12.32 17.16
CA VAL A 126 -3.69 12.93 17.61
C VAL A 126 -4.40 13.51 16.39
N ILE A 127 -5.60 12.99 16.11
CA ILE A 127 -6.44 13.47 15.01
C ILE A 127 -7.69 14.09 15.64
N LYS A 128 -7.83 15.41 15.49
CA LYS A 128 -8.99 16.15 15.95
C LYS A 128 -9.71 16.77 14.77
N ASP A 129 -11.01 16.60 14.69
CA ASP A 129 -11.85 17.12 13.60
C ASP A 129 -11.36 16.77 12.18
N GLY A 130 -10.74 15.59 12.02
CA GLY A 130 -10.17 15.17 10.75
C GLY A 130 -8.85 15.87 10.36
N ILE A 131 -8.27 16.67 11.26
CA ILE A 131 -6.96 17.31 11.11
C ILE A 131 -5.95 16.57 11.99
N PHE A 132 -4.79 16.31 11.43
CA PHE A 132 -3.69 15.75 12.18
C PHE A 132 -3.02 16.88 12.99
N GLU A 133 -3.31 16.95 14.31
CA GLU A 133 -2.83 18.04 15.18
C GLU A 133 -1.38 17.84 15.62
N SER A 134 -1.02 16.63 16.00
CA SER A 134 0.34 16.33 16.45
C SER A 134 0.74 14.91 16.18
N TYR A 135 2.03 14.71 15.96
CA TYR A 135 2.64 13.38 15.80
C TYR A 135 3.44 13.04 17.05
N ASN A 136 2.92 12.10 17.83
CA ASN A 136 3.68 11.44 18.86
C ASN A 136 4.17 10.09 18.33
N LEU A 137 5.38 9.71 18.72
CA LEU A 137 5.87 8.38 18.36
C LEU A 137 4.98 7.32 19.01
N PRO A 138 4.68 6.23 18.30
CA PRO A 138 3.96 5.11 18.88
C PRO A 138 4.62 4.61 20.17
N GLU A 139 3.80 4.13 21.12
CA GLU A 139 4.33 3.64 22.40
C GLU A 139 5.10 2.32 22.25
N LYS A 140 4.59 1.43 21.38
CA LYS A 140 5.17 0.08 21.23
C LYS A 140 6.37 0.07 20.28
N ALA A 141 7.40 -0.67 20.65
CA ALA A 141 8.59 -0.85 19.81
C ALA A 141 8.26 -1.38 18.40
N ILE A 142 7.32 -2.32 18.30
CA ILE A 142 6.90 -2.91 17.03
C ILE A 142 6.35 -1.87 16.05
N GLU A 143 5.62 -0.88 16.56
CA GLU A 143 5.05 0.21 15.76
C GLU A 143 6.13 1.22 15.33
N ARG A 144 7.13 1.47 16.20
CA ARG A 144 8.29 2.32 15.87
C ARG A 144 9.17 1.70 14.79
N PHE A 145 9.43 0.40 14.83
CA PHE A 145 10.11 -0.32 13.75
C PHE A 145 9.37 -0.17 12.42
N GLN A 146 8.05 -0.33 12.43
CA GLN A 146 7.25 -0.14 11.22
C GLN A 146 7.28 1.32 10.73
N THR A 147 7.31 2.30 11.62
CA THR A 147 7.43 3.73 11.24
C THR A 147 8.72 3.97 10.45
N VAL A 148 9.87 3.47 10.93
CA VAL A 148 11.16 3.56 10.22
C VAL A 148 11.09 2.85 8.87
N GLU A 149 10.54 1.65 8.85
CA GLU A 149 10.38 0.86 7.62
C GLU A 149 9.50 1.57 6.59
N TYR A 150 8.40 2.22 7.01
CA TYR A 150 7.52 2.96 6.12
C TYR A 150 8.22 4.20 5.54
N PHE A 151 9.00 4.94 6.31
CA PHE A 151 9.79 6.05 5.78
C PHE A 151 10.78 5.59 4.72
N ARG A 152 11.48 4.48 4.96
CA ARG A 152 12.41 3.90 4.00
C ARG A 152 11.71 3.42 2.73
N SER A 153 10.65 2.64 2.87
CA SER A 153 10.01 1.97 1.74
C SER A 153 9.17 2.93 0.87
N PHE A 154 8.50 3.89 1.50
CA PHE A 154 7.64 4.84 0.76
C PHE A 154 8.43 6.01 0.20
N LEU A 155 9.31 6.65 0.97
CA LEU A 155 10.04 7.81 0.48
C LEU A 155 11.19 7.41 -0.45
N ALA A 156 12.16 6.65 0.04
CA ALA A 156 13.33 6.33 -0.78
C ALA A 156 12.96 5.41 -1.96
N GLY A 157 12.21 4.34 -1.71
CA GLY A 157 11.88 3.34 -2.73
C GLY A 157 10.96 3.89 -3.82
N ARG A 158 9.81 4.45 -3.46
CA ARG A 158 8.79 4.86 -4.44
C ARG A 158 9.17 6.11 -5.22
N THR A 159 9.85 7.06 -4.59
CA THR A 159 10.36 8.24 -5.29
C THR A 159 11.32 7.83 -6.41
N SER A 160 12.25 6.92 -6.13
CA SER A 160 13.22 6.43 -7.14
C SER A 160 12.54 5.73 -8.32
N TRP A 161 11.57 4.84 -8.07
CA TRP A 161 10.81 4.17 -9.13
C TRP A 161 9.87 5.12 -9.89
N GLY A 162 9.37 6.17 -9.24
CA GLY A 162 8.54 7.20 -9.86
C GLY A 162 9.25 7.97 -10.96
N VAL A 163 10.53 8.30 -10.76
CA VAL A 163 11.37 9.04 -11.74
C VAL A 163 11.49 8.28 -13.07
N THR A 164 11.64 6.96 -13.01
CA THR A 164 11.81 6.12 -14.20
C THR A 164 10.48 5.60 -14.78
N ASN A 165 9.34 6.04 -14.24
CA ASN A 165 8.01 5.53 -14.60
C ASN A 165 7.91 4.00 -14.47
N SER A 166 8.54 3.44 -13.44
CA SER A 166 8.65 1.99 -13.25
C SER A 166 8.18 1.51 -11.87
N MET A 167 7.37 2.31 -11.21
CA MET A 167 6.73 1.96 -9.95
C MET A 167 5.66 0.88 -10.17
N LEU A 168 5.88 -0.34 -9.64
CA LEU A 168 4.98 -1.48 -9.83
C LEU A 168 3.81 -1.52 -8.85
N ILE A 169 3.82 -0.69 -7.81
CA ILE A 169 2.79 -0.68 -6.78
C ILE A 169 2.41 0.74 -6.38
N VAL A 170 1.14 1.02 -6.33
CA VAL A 170 0.53 2.15 -5.64
C VAL A 170 -0.29 1.59 -4.49
N SER A 171 -0.08 2.11 -3.28
CA SER A 171 -0.74 1.55 -2.09
C SER A 171 -2.25 1.51 -2.23
N GLY A 172 -2.86 0.37 -1.93
CA GLY A 172 -4.30 0.22 -1.86
C GLY A 172 -4.97 1.09 -0.77
N ALA A 173 -4.17 1.71 0.11
CA ALA A 173 -4.65 2.67 1.09
C ALA A 173 -4.82 4.09 0.52
N PHE A 174 -4.08 4.47 -0.53
CA PHE A 174 -4.20 5.79 -1.16
C PHE A 174 -3.56 5.86 -2.54
N GLY A 175 -4.39 5.84 -3.57
CA GLY A 175 -4.01 6.06 -4.96
C GLY A 175 -5.16 6.64 -5.76
N VAL A 176 -4.85 7.53 -6.71
CA VAL A 176 -5.81 8.10 -7.67
C VAL A 176 -5.54 7.53 -9.05
N PHE A 177 -6.59 7.15 -9.75
CA PHE A 177 -6.54 6.49 -11.05
C PHE A 177 -7.46 7.18 -12.05
N LYS A 178 -7.08 7.19 -13.34
CA LYS A 178 -8.00 7.47 -14.42
C LYS A 178 -9.00 6.32 -14.53
N LYS A 179 -10.30 6.62 -14.31
CA LYS A 179 -11.37 5.64 -14.30
C LYS A 179 -11.41 4.82 -15.58
N GLN A 180 -11.37 5.49 -16.75
CA GLN A 180 -11.44 4.81 -18.04
C GLN A 180 -10.30 3.80 -18.23
N VAL A 181 -9.07 4.15 -17.83
CA VAL A 181 -7.91 3.23 -17.94
C VAL A 181 -8.11 1.96 -17.10
N VAL A 182 -8.69 2.10 -15.91
CA VAL A 182 -8.98 0.94 -15.06
C VAL A 182 -10.10 0.08 -15.65
N ILE A 183 -11.11 0.69 -16.26
CA ILE A 183 -12.17 -0.01 -17.01
C ILE A 183 -11.58 -0.74 -18.22
N ASP A 184 -10.72 -0.09 -19.01
CA ASP A 184 -10.10 -0.66 -20.21
C ASP A 184 -9.24 -1.90 -19.92
N VAL A 185 -8.67 -1.97 -18.72
CA VAL A 185 -7.92 -3.15 -18.27
C VAL A 185 -8.77 -4.18 -17.52
N GLY A 186 -10.10 -3.95 -17.38
CA GLY A 186 -11.05 -4.89 -16.78
C GLY A 186 -11.20 -4.78 -15.27
N GLY A 187 -10.89 -3.62 -14.66
CA GLY A 187 -11.08 -3.38 -13.22
C GLY A 187 -10.08 -4.11 -12.33
N TYR A 188 -10.35 -4.17 -11.04
CA TYR A 188 -9.56 -4.95 -10.07
C TYR A 188 -9.87 -6.45 -10.18
N LYS A 189 -8.85 -7.29 -10.19
CA LYS A 189 -9.01 -8.75 -10.18
C LYS A 189 -9.41 -9.25 -8.79
N THR A 190 -10.39 -10.13 -8.75
CA THR A 190 -10.94 -10.71 -7.51
C THR A 190 -10.21 -11.98 -7.06
N ASP A 191 -9.38 -12.57 -7.92
CA ASP A 191 -8.64 -13.80 -7.70
C ASP A 191 -7.20 -13.60 -7.20
N THR A 192 -6.84 -12.38 -6.84
CA THR A 192 -5.54 -12.01 -6.26
C THR A 192 -5.66 -11.33 -4.91
N ILE A 193 -4.66 -11.51 -4.05
CA ILE A 193 -4.55 -10.86 -2.75
C ILE A 193 -3.66 -9.59 -2.81
N GLY A 194 -3.00 -9.36 -3.93
CA GLY A 194 -2.15 -8.20 -4.20
C GLY A 194 -2.76 -7.28 -5.25
N GLU A 195 -4.03 -6.93 -5.08
CA GLU A 195 -4.83 -6.16 -6.02
C GLU A 195 -4.20 -4.81 -6.39
N ASP A 196 -3.51 -4.19 -5.44
CA ASP A 196 -2.87 -2.88 -5.58
C ASP A 196 -1.60 -2.92 -6.45
N MET A 197 -0.82 -3.98 -6.37
CA MET A 197 0.31 -4.20 -7.26
C MET A 197 -0.16 -4.72 -8.62
N GLU A 198 -1.09 -5.66 -8.63
CA GLU A 198 -1.57 -6.32 -9.84
C GLU A 198 -2.17 -5.31 -10.83
N ILE A 199 -3.05 -4.41 -10.37
CA ILE A 199 -3.67 -3.41 -11.25
C ILE A 199 -2.64 -2.46 -11.87
N VAL A 200 -1.62 -2.03 -11.12
CA VAL A 200 -0.58 -1.15 -11.63
C VAL A 200 0.29 -1.86 -12.67
N VAL A 201 0.70 -3.11 -12.41
CA VAL A 201 1.48 -3.91 -13.36
C VAL A 201 0.69 -4.16 -14.64
N ARG A 202 -0.61 -4.43 -14.55
CA ARG A 202 -1.50 -4.63 -15.69
C ARG A 202 -1.70 -3.35 -16.51
N ILE A 203 -1.82 -2.19 -15.85
CA ILE A 203 -1.85 -0.89 -16.54
C ILE A 203 -0.53 -0.68 -17.29
N HIS A 204 0.63 -0.93 -16.68
CA HIS A 204 1.91 -0.85 -17.39
C HIS A 204 1.97 -1.76 -18.61
N GLU A 205 1.57 -3.03 -18.44
CA GLU A 205 1.52 -3.98 -19.56
C GLU A 205 0.62 -3.50 -20.70
N TYR A 206 -0.61 -3.09 -20.36
CA TYR A 206 -1.59 -2.61 -21.32
C TYR A 206 -1.08 -1.39 -22.11
N MET A 207 -0.58 -0.37 -21.40
CA MET A 207 -0.10 0.87 -22.01
C MET A 207 1.11 0.62 -22.93
N LEU A 208 2.08 -0.17 -22.48
CA LEU A 208 3.28 -0.49 -23.27
C LEU A 208 2.97 -1.40 -24.46
N ARG A 209 2.09 -2.36 -24.29
CA ARG A 209 1.64 -3.25 -25.39
C ARG A 209 0.94 -2.47 -26.50
N ASN A 210 0.12 -1.50 -26.13
CA ASN A 210 -0.64 -0.67 -27.08
C ASN A 210 0.13 0.60 -27.50
N LYS A 211 1.39 0.78 -27.06
CA LYS A 211 2.25 1.94 -27.35
C LYS A 211 1.64 3.29 -26.96
N ILE A 212 0.81 3.30 -25.92
CA ILE A 212 0.18 4.50 -25.37
C ILE A 212 1.18 5.20 -24.43
N LYS A 213 1.34 6.52 -24.59
CA LYS A 213 2.15 7.33 -23.69
C LYS A 213 1.41 7.53 -22.37
N TYR A 214 2.06 7.19 -21.25
CA TYR A 214 1.46 7.26 -19.91
C TYR A 214 2.50 7.51 -18.84
N LYS A 215 2.04 7.94 -17.66
CA LYS A 215 2.86 8.07 -16.44
C LYS A 215 2.14 7.52 -15.22
N VAL A 216 2.91 6.84 -14.38
CA VAL A 216 2.57 6.45 -13.01
C VAL A 216 3.44 7.29 -12.08
N LYS A 217 2.82 8.13 -11.25
CA LYS A 217 3.52 9.11 -10.42
C LYS A 217 3.43 8.79 -8.93
N PHE A 218 4.44 9.21 -8.19
CA PHE A 218 4.42 9.25 -6.73
C PHE A 218 4.47 10.71 -6.26
N VAL A 219 3.58 11.06 -5.32
CA VAL A 219 3.44 12.43 -4.79
C VAL A 219 3.65 12.38 -3.28
N GLU A 220 4.86 12.67 -2.85
CA GLU A 220 5.29 12.59 -1.45
C GLU A 220 4.55 13.54 -0.52
N GLN A 221 4.04 14.68 -1.04
CA GLN A 221 3.29 15.66 -0.28
C GLN A 221 1.81 15.27 -0.08
N ALA A 222 1.30 14.29 -0.82
CA ALA A 222 -0.07 13.79 -0.66
C ALA A 222 -0.08 12.68 0.38
N ILE A 223 -0.54 12.96 1.59
CA ILE A 223 -0.36 12.09 2.76
C ILE A 223 -1.67 11.41 3.16
N CYS A 224 -1.56 10.11 3.35
CA CYS A 224 -2.59 9.26 3.93
C CYS A 224 -2.06 8.63 5.22
N TRP A 225 -2.83 8.69 6.27
CA TRP A 225 -2.55 8.09 7.56
C TRP A 225 -3.35 6.80 7.71
N THR A 226 -2.67 5.70 8.02
CA THR A 226 -3.28 4.39 8.24
C THR A 226 -2.80 3.77 9.54
N GLN A 227 -3.59 2.86 10.10
CA GLN A 227 -3.22 2.17 11.31
C GLN A 227 -2.24 1.04 11.01
N GLY A 228 -1.04 1.09 11.61
CA GLY A 228 -0.06 0.01 11.55
C GLY A 228 -0.41 -1.15 12.49
N PRO A 229 0.04 -2.38 12.18
CA PRO A 229 -0.07 -3.52 13.08
C PRO A 229 0.51 -3.25 14.47
N MET A 230 -0.19 -3.69 15.51
CA MET A 230 0.19 -3.42 16.91
C MET A 230 0.85 -4.61 17.61
N SER A 231 0.88 -5.78 16.98
CA SER A 231 1.50 -6.99 17.49
C SER A 231 2.38 -7.66 16.43
N LEU A 232 3.36 -8.46 16.89
CA LEU A 232 4.21 -9.24 15.97
C LEU A 232 3.39 -10.22 15.12
N ASN A 233 2.30 -10.76 15.66
CA ASN A 233 1.42 -11.67 14.91
C ASN A 233 0.64 -10.95 13.82
N ASP A 234 0.20 -9.72 14.05
CA ASP A 234 -0.45 -8.89 13.03
C ASP A 234 0.55 -8.51 11.93
N VAL A 235 1.80 -8.15 12.31
CA VAL A 235 2.89 -7.93 11.34
C VAL A 235 3.14 -9.19 10.52
N ARG A 236 3.25 -10.38 11.15
CA ARG A 236 3.41 -11.67 10.46
C ARG A 236 2.30 -11.89 9.44
N THR A 237 1.05 -11.66 9.83
CA THR A 237 -0.12 -11.81 8.94
C THR A 237 -0.04 -10.85 7.76
N GLN A 238 0.31 -9.59 8.00
CA GLN A 238 0.47 -8.57 6.97
C GLN A 238 1.61 -8.92 5.99
N ARG A 239 2.79 -9.30 6.50
CA ARG A 239 3.97 -9.61 5.66
C ARG A 239 3.77 -10.84 4.80
N ARG A 240 3.14 -11.89 5.35
CA ARG A 240 2.77 -13.07 4.55
C ARG A 240 1.84 -12.70 3.41
N ARG A 241 0.82 -11.87 3.68
CA ARG A 241 -0.11 -11.40 2.66
C ARG A 241 0.60 -10.60 1.56
N TRP A 242 1.45 -9.65 1.94
CA TRP A 242 2.20 -8.85 0.97
C TRP A 242 3.13 -9.70 0.11
N GLN A 243 3.81 -10.67 0.71
CA GLN A 243 4.70 -11.55 -0.04
C GLN A 243 3.95 -12.48 -0.98
N VAL A 244 2.77 -12.96 -0.57
CA VAL A 244 1.88 -13.76 -1.44
C VAL A 244 1.37 -12.92 -2.61
N GLY A 245 0.95 -11.68 -2.38
CA GLY A 245 0.51 -10.76 -3.43
C GLY A 245 1.62 -10.43 -4.43
N LEU A 246 2.84 -10.17 -3.93
CA LEU A 246 4.03 -9.98 -4.76
C LEU A 246 4.29 -11.22 -5.64
N MET A 247 4.35 -12.40 -5.02
CA MET A 247 4.60 -13.67 -5.72
C MET A 247 3.53 -13.95 -6.78
N ASP A 248 2.25 -13.76 -6.43
CA ASP A 248 1.13 -13.98 -7.33
C ASP A 248 1.21 -13.07 -8.56
N THR A 249 1.44 -11.78 -8.35
CA THR A 249 1.59 -10.80 -9.43
C THR A 249 2.79 -11.14 -10.33
N LEU A 250 3.95 -11.42 -9.75
CA LEU A 250 5.16 -11.72 -10.50
C LEU A 250 5.02 -13.02 -11.32
N LEU A 251 4.39 -14.06 -10.77
CA LEU A 251 4.11 -15.31 -11.48
C LEU A 251 3.14 -15.10 -12.64
N HIS A 252 2.10 -14.30 -12.45
CA HIS A 252 1.11 -14.00 -13.48
C HIS A 252 1.73 -13.21 -14.64
N TYR A 253 2.60 -12.25 -14.34
CA TYR A 253 3.27 -11.39 -15.32
C TYR A 253 4.71 -11.80 -15.65
N LYS A 254 5.08 -13.09 -15.51
CA LYS A 254 6.43 -13.61 -15.82
C LYS A 254 6.92 -13.27 -17.24
N LYS A 255 6.01 -13.09 -18.21
CA LYS A 255 6.33 -12.69 -19.59
C LYS A 255 6.96 -11.31 -19.72
N LEU A 256 6.91 -10.49 -18.67
CA LEU A 256 7.55 -9.17 -18.63
C LEU A 256 9.05 -9.28 -18.32
N ILE A 257 9.54 -10.39 -17.72
CA ILE A 257 10.92 -10.56 -17.26
C ILE A 257 11.88 -10.48 -18.45
N PHE A 258 12.87 -9.58 -18.36
CA PHE A 258 13.90 -9.33 -19.38
C PHE A 258 13.33 -9.10 -20.78
N ASN A 259 12.11 -8.60 -20.89
CA ASN A 259 11.45 -8.32 -22.15
C ASN A 259 11.58 -6.84 -22.51
N PRO A 260 12.40 -6.47 -23.53
CA PRO A 260 12.67 -5.09 -23.89
C PRO A 260 11.44 -4.34 -24.44
N LYS A 261 10.41 -5.05 -24.90
CA LYS A 261 9.13 -4.48 -25.30
C LYS A 261 8.49 -3.67 -24.17
N TYR A 262 8.74 -4.05 -22.93
CA TYR A 262 8.21 -3.40 -21.74
C TYR A 262 9.21 -2.43 -21.08
N LYS A 263 10.25 -2.01 -21.82
CA LYS A 263 11.23 -0.97 -21.41
C LYS A 263 11.75 -1.19 -19.98
N TRP A 264 11.82 -0.15 -19.16
CA TRP A 264 12.29 -0.21 -17.76
C TRP A 264 11.48 -1.17 -16.89
N ILE A 265 10.17 -1.32 -17.14
CA ILE A 265 9.33 -2.28 -16.43
C ILE A 265 9.86 -3.70 -16.60
N GLY A 266 10.05 -4.12 -17.86
CA GLY A 266 10.50 -5.49 -18.17
C GLY A 266 11.98 -5.73 -17.92
N MET A 267 12.82 -4.72 -18.16
CA MET A 267 14.29 -4.89 -18.07
C MET A 267 14.83 -4.71 -16.65
N ILE A 268 14.19 -3.89 -15.82
CA ILE A 268 14.71 -3.52 -14.50
C ILE A 268 13.70 -3.80 -13.39
N ALA A 269 12.49 -3.21 -13.43
CA ALA A 269 11.60 -3.25 -12.28
C ALA A 269 11.10 -4.65 -11.95
N VAL A 270 10.63 -5.41 -12.94
CA VAL A 270 10.15 -6.80 -12.73
C VAL A 270 11.31 -7.72 -12.34
N PRO A 271 12.47 -7.76 -13.05
CA PRO A 271 13.62 -8.54 -12.62
C PRO A 271 14.12 -8.19 -11.21
N TYR A 272 14.16 -6.90 -10.85
CA TYR A 272 14.54 -6.46 -9.50
C TYR A 272 13.61 -7.06 -8.44
N ASN A 273 12.29 -6.98 -8.65
CA ASN A 273 11.32 -7.55 -7.71
C ASN A 273 11.42 -9.09 -7.62
N TRP A 274 11.73 -9.77 -8.73
CA TRP A 274 12.02 -11.20 -8.71
C TRP A 274 13.26 -11.55 -7.91
N LEU A 275 14.39 -10.87 -8.18
CA LEU A 275 15.69 -11.22 -7.59
C LEU A 275 15.78 -10.76 -6.14
N PHE A 276 15.44 -9.49 -5.86
CA PHE A 276 15.70 -8.89 -4.53
C PHE A 276 14.48 -8.97 -3.60
N GLU A 277 13.27 -8.74 -4.12
CA GLU A 277 12.09 -8.75 -3.26
C GLU A 277 11.52 -10.18 -3.08
N LEU A 278 11.56 -11.03 -4.07
CA LEU A 278 11.03 -12.38 -3.94
C LEU A 278 12.13 -13.36 -3.51
N LEU A 279 13.16 -13.59 -4.34
CA LEU A 279 14.21 -14.57 -4.08
C LEU A 279 15.17 -14.13 -2.99
N GLY A 280 15.44 -12.84 -2.84
CA GLY A 280 16.31 -12.30 -1.80
C GLY A 280 15.91 -12.75 -0.39
N ALA A 281 14.61 -12.79 -0.10
CA ALA A 281 14.12 -13.29 1.19
C ALA A 281 14.48 -14.78 1.43
N VAL A 282 14.45 -15.61 0.38
CA VAL A 282 14.81 -17.03 0.45
C VAL A 282 16.30 -17.17 0.71
N VAL A 283 17.13 -16.44 -0.05
CA VAL A 283 18.60 -16.45 0.10
C VAL A 283 19.01 -16.02 1.52
N GLU A 284 18.37 -14.96 2.04
CA GLU A 284 18.63 -14.48 3.39
C GLU A 284 18.29 -15.53 4.47
N VAL A 285 17.13 -16.18 4.36
CA VAL A 285 16.76 -17.26 5.29
C VAL A 285 17.72 -18.45 5.17
N PHE A 286 18.17 -18.81 3.96
CA PHE A 286 19.22 -19.82 3.78
C PHE A 286 20.50 -19.43 4.52
N GLY A 287 20.90 -18.17 4.46
CA GLY A 287 22.06 -17.66 5.20
C GLY A 287 21.96 -17.88 6.71
N TYR A 288 20.75 -17.77 7.28
CA TYR A 288 20.54 -18.01 8.72
C TYR A 288 20.80 -19.46 9.15
N PHE A 289 20.75 -20.42 8.24
CA PHE A 289 21.10 -21.82 8.49
C PHE A 289 22.54 -22.14 8.09
N ILE A 290 23.01 -21.64 6.96
CA ILE A 290 24.35 -21.93 6.44
C ILE A 290 25.44 -21.36 7.36
N ILE A 291 25.25 -20.13 7.86
CA ILE A 291 26.27 -19.47 8.69
C ILE A 291 26.55 -20.24 9.99
N PRO A 292 25.54 -20.60 10.82
CA PRO A 292 25.77 -21.44 11.99
C PRO A 292 26.33 -22.82 11.64
N PHE A 293 25.86 -23.43 10.56
CA PHE A 293 26.37 -24.72 10.08
C PHE A 293 27.86 -24.66 9.73
N SER A 294 28.27 -23.66 8.93
CA SER A 294 29.68 -23.45 8.56
C SER A 294 30.56 -23.13 9.77
N LEU A 295 30.00 -22.45 10.79
CA LEU A 295 30.72 -22.22 12.06
C LEU A 295 30.99 -23.54 12.82
N ILE A 296 29.97 -24.41 12.88
CA ILE A 296 30.10 -25.73 13.55
C ILE A 296 31.11 -26.62 12.82
N MET A 297 31.12 -26.55 11.47
CA MET A 297 32.06 -27.33 10.65
C MET A 297 33.49 -26.75 10.61
N GLY A 298 33.72 -25.58 11.22
CA GLY A 298 35.02 -24.91 11.23
C GLY A 298 35.43 -24.25 9.91
N GLU A 299 34.52 -24.19 8.96
CA GLU A 299 34.75 -23.62 7.60
C GLU A 299 34.49 -22.10 7.52
N LEU A 300 33.90 -21.50 8.57
CA LEU A 300 33.58 -20.07 8.59
C LEU A 300 34.82 -19.23 8.97
N ASN A 301 35.28 -18.39 8.05
CA ASN A 301 36.23 -17.35 8.39
C ASN A 301 35.53 -16.23 9.18
N ILE A 302 35.72 -16.24 10.51
CA ILE A 302 35.05 -15.33 11.44
C ILE A 302 35.37 -13.87 11.11
N PHE A 303 36.60 -13.53 10.72
CA PHE A 303 36.98 -12.17 10.38
C PHE A 303 36.18 -11.64 9.15
N PHE A 304 36.12 -12.39 8.07
CA PHE A 304 35.35 -12.02 6.91
C PHE A 304 33.85 -11.96 7.21
N PHE A 305 33.33 -12.89 8.01
CA PHE A 305 31.93 -12.86 8.43
C PHE A 305 31.58 -11.58 9.20
N VAL A 306 32.41 -11.21 10.19
CA VAL A 306 32.20 -9.99 11.00
C VAL A 306 32.26 -8.74 10.10
N MET A 307 33.25 -8.65 9.23
CA MET A 307 33.39 -7.53 8.30
C MET A 307 32.19 -7.40 7.36
N TYR A 308 31.72 -8.51 6.78
CA TYR A 308 30.54 -8.55 5.94
C TYR A 308 29.28 -8.14 6.72
N PHE A 309 29.10 -8.68 7.93
CA PHE A 309 27.95 -8.35 8.79
C PHE A 309 27.91 -6.86 9.16
N LEU A 310 29.06 -6.29 9.52
CA LEU A 310 29.17 -4.86 9.81
C LEU A 310 28.85 -4.01 8.56
N MET A 311 29.40 -4.37 7.43
CA MET A 311 29.16 -3.65 6.17
C MET A 311 27.67 -3.70 5.79
N ALA A 312 27.02 -4.87 5.86
CA ALA A 312 25.60 -5.03 5.55
C ALA A 312 24.71 -4.25 6.54
N SER A 313 25.06 -4.29 7.84
CA SER A 313 24.35 -3.53 8.88
C SER A 313 24.50 -2.03 8.68
N MET A 314 25.71 -1.53 8.38
CA MET A 314 25.96 -0.12 8.10
C MET A 314 25.17 0.37 6.88
N LEU A 315 25.13 -0.41 5.80
CA LEU A 315 24.31 -0.07 4.61
C LEU A 315 22.83 0.02 4.99
N GLY A 316 22.31 -0.94 5.75
CA GLY A 316 20.92 -0.92 6.25
C GLY A 316 20.62 0.31 7.10
N ILE A 317 21.53 0.69 8.00
CA ILE A 317 21.43 1.89 8.85
C ILE A 317 21.44 3.16 7.98
N MET A 318 22.34 3.27 7.02
CA MET A 318 22.42 4.43 6.10
C MET A 318 21.11 4.63 5.32
N ILE A 319 20.52 3.55 4.82
CA ILE A 319 19.25 3.63 4.07
C ILE A 319 18.11 4.05 5.02
N SER A 320 18.06 3.55 6.26
CA SER A 320 17.05 3.94 7.23
C SER A 320 17.19 5.41 7.68
N PHE A 321 18.43 5.89 7.84
CA PHE A 321 18.70 7.31 8.12
C PHE A 321 18.35 8.20 6.92
N GLY A 322 18.65 7.77 5.70
CA GLY A 322 18.21 8.44 4.50
C GLY A 322 16.70 8.64 4.45
N GLY A 323 15.92 7.60 4.80
CA GLY A 323 14.46 7.70 4.93
C GLY A 323 14.00 8.71 5.99
N LEU A 324 14.67 8.75 7.16
CA LEU A 324 14.38 9.72 8.22
C LEU A 324 14.70 11.17 7.80
N ILE A 325 15.82 11.38 7.13
CA ILE A 325 16.23 12.70 6.62
C ILE A 325 15.23 13.19 5.58
N LEU A 326 14.86 12.35 4.63
CA LEU A 326 13.85 12.67 3.61
C LEU A 326 12.51 13.02 4.25
N GLU A 327 12.09 12.29 5.30
CA GLU A 327 10.87 12.57 6.06
C GLU A 327 10.91 13.96 6.70
N GLN A 328 12.01 14.34 7.34
CA GLN A 328 12.17 15.67 7.92
C GLN A 328 12.14 16.78 6.87
N TYR A 329 12.77 16.53 5.72
CA TYR A 329 12.76 17.49 4.61
C TYR A 329 11.35 17.69 4.04
N THR A 330 10.57 16.59 3.89
CA THR A 330 9.23 16.63 3.31
C THR A 330 8.21 17.33 4.23
N LYS A 331 8.30 17.17 5.54
CA LYS A 331 7.31 17.66 6.52
C LYS A 331 7.79 18.89 7.33
N ARG A 332 8.95 19.45 7.09
CA ARG A 332 9.46 20.66 7.75
C ARG A 332 9.22 20.70 9.28
N GLY A 333 9.68 19.66 9.99
CA GLY A 333 9.77 19.75 11.46
C GLY A 333 8.54 19.30 12.24
N VAL A 334 7.70 18.40 11.71
CA VAL A 334 6.61 17.79 12.50
C VAL A 334 7.13 16.94 13.66
N MET A 335 8.33 16.33 13.51
CA MET A 335 8.98 15.57 14.59
C MET A 335 10.02 16.41 15.31
N SER A 336 10.04 16.31 16.64
CA SER A 336 11.08 16.92 17.47
C SER A 336 12.43 16.21 17.28
N ALA A 337 13.53 16.89 17.59
CA ALA A 337 14.88 16.28 17.55
C ALA A 337 14.95 15.01 18.40
N LYS A 338 14.30 14.97 19.56
CA LYS A 338 14.21 13.81 20.44
C LYS A 338 13.55 12.61 19.73
N GLN A 339 12.44 12.84 19.01
CA GLN A 339 11.73 11.82 18.26
C GLN A 339 12.58 11.29 17.10
N CYS A 340 13.31 12.17 16.40
CA CYS A 340 14.23 11.76 15.34
C CYS A 340 15.36 10.87 15.85
N VAL A 341 15.98 11.22 16.99
CA VAL A 341 17.01 10.41 17.64
C VAL A 341 16.43 9.05 18.04
N GLN A 342 15.24 9.02 18.62
CA GLN A 342 14.59 7.76 18.99
C GLN A 342 14.35 6.88 17.76
N LEU A 343 13.81 7.39 16.65
CA LEU A 343 13.61 6.62 15.43
C LEU A 343 14.94 6.20 14.79
N ALA A 344 15.97 7.03 14.86
CA ALA A 344 17.32 6.65 14.40
C ALA A 344 17.86 5.44 15.17
N LEU A 345 17.66 5.39 16.49
CA LEU A 345 18.00 4.21 17.30
C LEU A 345 17.21 2.98 16.87
N TYR A 346 15.92 3.11 16.58
CA TYR A 346 15.13 2.00 16.01
C TYR A 346 15.62 1.59 14.61
N GLY A 347 16.11 2.52 13.78
CA GLY A 347 16.76 2.23 12.50
C GLY A 347 18.06 1.41 12.63
N ILE A 348 18.77 1.55 13.75
CA ILE A 348 19.91 0.68 14.11
C ILE A 348 19.39 -0.67 14.61
N LEU A 349 18.49 -0.66 15.59
CA LEU A 349 18.01 -1.86 16.28
C LEU A 349 17.23 -2.82 15.35
N GLU A 350 16.58 -2.31 14.30
CA GLU A 350 15.84 -3.17 13.36
C GLU A 350 16.71 -4.24 12.68
N ASN A 351 18.02 -3.99 12.56
CA ASN A 351 18.97 -4.94 11.96
C ASN A 351 19.26 -6.15 12.86
N PHE A 352 18.84 -6.10 14.14
CA PHE A 352 19.09 -7.14 15.14
C PHE A 352 17.75 -7.77 15.58
N GLY A 353 17.25 -8.74 14.84
CA GLY A 353 16.06 -9.53 15.16
C GLY A 353 14.80 -9.13 14.38
N TYR A 354 14.44 -7.85 14.28
CA TYR A 354 13.21 -7.43 13.60
C TYR A 354 13.22 -7.75 12.10
N ARG A 355 14.26 -7.36 11.37
CA ARG A 355 14.41 -7.64 9.93
C ARG A 355 14.42 -9.12 9.65
N GLN A 356 15.15 -9.91 10.47
CA GLN A 356 15.21 -11.36 10.36
C GLN A 356 13.83 -11.99 10.54
N ALA A 357 13.07 -11.56 11.54
CA ALA A 357 11.69 -12.03 11.74
C ALA A 357 10.79 -11.70 10.53
N ILE A 358 10.89 -10.48 9.97
CA ILE A 358 10.14 -10.08 8.77
C ILE A 358 10.50 -10.99 7.59
N THR A 359 11.77 -11.27 7.36
CA THR A 359 12.24 -12.13 6.26
C THR A 359 11.70 -13.56 6.41
N ILE A 360 11.72 -14.12 7.62
CA ILE A 360 11.12 -15.42 7.91
C ILE A 360 9.61 -15.42 7.60
N PHE A 361 8.87 -14.37 7.99
CA PHE A 361 7.44 -14.26 7.70
C PHE A 361 7.15 -14.17 6.20
N ARG A 362 8.02 -13.50 5.44
CA ARG A 362 7.93 -13.43 3.98
C ARG A 362 8.08 -14.82 3.36
N VAL A 363 9.12 -15.58 3.75
CA VAL A 363 9.34 -16.96 3.26
C VAL A 363 8.21 -17.88 3.69
N GLU A 364 7.69 -17.77 4.92
CA GLU A 364 6.51 -18.51 5.35
C GLU A 364 5.29 -18.23 4.45
N GLY A 365 5.11 -16.97 4.02
CA GLY A 365 4.08 -16.59 3.06
C GLY A 365 4.24 -17.33 1.72
N MET A 366 5.48 -17.41 1.21
CA MET A 366 5.78 -18.11 -0.04
C MET A 366 5.49 -19.61 0.05
N ILE A 367 5.93 -20.28 1.13
CA ILE A 367 5.68 -21.70 1.36
C ILE A 367 4.18 -21.98 1.43
N LYS A 368 3.43 -21.08 2.07
CA LYS A 368 1.97 -21.21 2.24
C LYS A 368 1.15 -20.56 1.11
N TYR A 369 1.78 -20.20 -0.01
CA TYR A 369 1.16 -19.48 -1.12
C TYR A 369 -0.20 -20.05 -1.54
N LYS A 370 -0.27 -21.35 -1.86
CA LYS A 370 -1.51 -22.01 -2.29
C LYS A 370 -2.64 -21.93 -1.25
N LYS A 371 -2.30 -21.93 0.04
CA LYS A 371 -3.27 -21.84 1.15
C LYS A 371 -3.74 -20.41 1.41
N LEU A 372 -2.88 -19.44 1.18
CA LEU A 372 -3.11 -18.04 1.53
C LEU A 372 -3.63 -17.20 0.36
N LYS A 373 -3.40 -17.62 -0.90
CA LYS A 373 -3.75 -16.86 -2.10
C LYS A 373 -5.19 -16.33 -2.13
N ASN A 374 -6.15 -17.07 -1.54
CA ASN A 374 -7.58 -16.71 -1.56
C ASN A 374 -8.12 -16.36 -0.17
N ARG A 375 -7.27 -16.03 0.82
CA ARG A 375 -7.71 -15.76 2.19
C ARG A 375 -7.19 -14.42 2.68
N TRP A 376 -8.11 -13.48 2.92
CA TRP A 376 -7.82 -12.27 3.69
C TRP A 376 -7.71 -12.62 5.17
N GLY A 377 -6.52 -12.43 5.78
CA GLY A 377 -6.36 -12.58 7.22
C GLY A 377 -6.99 -11.39 7.97
N SER A 378 -7.56 -11.64 9.15
CA SER A 378 -8.03 -10.58 10.03
C SER A 378 -6.86 -9.99 10.83
N ILE A 379 -6.72 -8.67 10.82
CA ILE A 379 -5.79 -7.90 11.64
C ILE A 379 -6.62 -7.12 12.65
N LYS A 380 -6.29 -7.23 13.95
CA LYS A 380 -6.98 -6.45 14.99
C LYS A 380 -6.63 -4.96 14.83
N ARG A 381 -7.64 -4.11 14.82
CA ARG A 381 -7.50 -2.65 14.74
C ARG A 381 -8.15 -2.00 15.96
N LYS A 382 -7.57 -0.90 16.44
CA LYS A 382 -8.22 -0.01 17.41
C LYS A 382 -8.93 1.10 16.66
N THR A 383 -10.06 1.58 17.14
CA THR A 383 -10.63 2.84 16.69
C THR A 383 -9.63 3.96 16.97
N VAL A 384 -9.23 4.69 15.92
CA VAL A 384 -8.38 5.87 16.07
C VAL A 384 -9.31 7.02 16.46
N GLY A 385 -9.26 7.46 17.70
CA GLY A 385 -10.04 8.62 18.12
C GLY A 385 -10.79 8.49 19.47
N ASP A 386 -10.53 7.42 20.25
CA ASP A 386 -10.92 7.35 21.67
C ASP A 386 -9.71 7.57 22.57
#